data_19f3c9e793144072987c4592aa4b9378
#
_entry.id   19f3c9e793144072987c4592aa4b9378
#
_cell.length_a   1.000
_cell.length_b   1.000
_cell.length_c   1.000
_cell.angle_alpha   90.00
_cell.angle_beta   90.00
_cell.angle_gamma   90.00
#
_symmetry.space_group_name_H-M   'P 1'
#
loop_
_entity.id
_entity.type
_entity.pdbx_description
1 polymer ?
#
loop_
_entity_poly.entity_id
_entity_poly.type
_entity_poly.pdbx_seq_one_letter_code
_entity_poly.pdbx_strand_id
1 'polypeptide(L)'
;MDYQQYLRKWSASYKVDLTDDIMAFWLKHGLDKKHGGIYTCLNRDGSLMDTTKSVWFQGRFGFIAAYAYNCIEKRQEWLDASKSCIDFIIQHCTDAHGRMYFEVTEDGTPLRMRRYLFSECFAAIAMSEYSIASGDKSYAERALELFRLILHYKNTHGLLEPKYLPSLQCQGHSLTMILINTASRIRAAIDTPELTEQIDRSLKELQTYFLHPEFKAVLETVGLHGEFMDTCNGRMINPGHCIETSWFILEKARQRGWDKELTALGLKILNWSWDWGWDKDFGGIINFCDCKNLPSQDYSQDMKFWWPQTETIIAMLYAYLATGEE
;
A
#
# COMPACT_ATOMS: atom_id res chain seq x y z
N MET A 1 -22.75 -24.15 -5.16
CA MET A 1 -23.04 -23.07 -4.16
C MET A 1 -23.49 -21.86 -4.96
N ASP A 2 -24.52 -21.11 -4.54
CA ASP A 2 -24.81 -19.83 -5.19
C ASP A 2 -23.76 -18.81 -4.74
N TYR A 3 -22.80 -18.55 -5.61
CA TYR A 3 -21.68 -17.65 -5.36
C TYR A 3 -22.13 -16.23 -5.07
N GLN A 4 -23.19 -15.77 -5.72
CA GLN A 4 -23.75 -14.43 -5.47
C GLN A 4 -24.33 -14.31 -4.06
N GLN A 5 -24.97 -15.38 -3.56
CA GLN A 5 -25.46 -15.44 -2.19
C GLN A 5 -24.31 -15.52 -1.18
N TYR A 6 -23.26 -16.29 -1.50
CA TYR A 6 -22.05 -16.39 -0.69
C TYR A 6 -21.34 -15.05 -0.56
N LEU A 7 -21.09 -14.34 -1.67
CA LEU A 7 -20.46 -13.02 -1.67
C LEU A 7 -21.29 -11.98 -0.90
N ARG A 8 -22.62 -11.97 -1.07
CA ARG A 8 -23.50 -11.06 -0.30
C ARG A 8 -23.43 -11.33 1.20
N LYS A 9 -23.42 -12.60 1.61
CA LYS A 9 -23.27 -12.97 3.03
C LYS A 9 -21.98 -12.41 3.61
N TRP A 10 -20.85 -12.64 2.95
CA TRP A 10 -19.56 -12.18 3.44
C TRP A 10 -19.42 -10.65 3.38
N SER A 11 -19.93 -9.99 2.35
CA SER A 11 -19.98 -8.53 2.27
C SER A 11 -20.75 -7.92 3.46
N ALA A 12 -21.88 -8.51 3.83
CA ALA A 12 -22.64 -8.09 5.00
C ALA A 12 -21.87 -8.29 6.32
N SER A 13 -21.22 -9.49 6.47
CA SER A 13 -20.41 -9.78 7.66
C SER A 13 -19.23 -8.80 7.78
N TYR A 14 -18.44 -8.63 6.74
CA TYR A 14 -17.31 -7.70 6.76
C TYR A 14 -17.72 -6.24 7.01
N LYS A 15 -18.90 -5.85 6.54
CA LYS A 15 -19.42 -4.51 6.85
C LYS A 15 -19.65 -4.37 8.36
N VAL A 16 -20.31 -5.32 8.99
CA VAL A 16 -20.55 -5.32 10.44
C VAL A 16 -19.24 -5.35 11.22
N ASP A 17 -18.33 -6.26 10.86
CA ASP A 17 -17.01 -6.37 11.48
C ASP A 17 -16.23 -5.05 11.40
N LEU A 18 -16.28 -4.39 10.24
CA LEU A 18 -15.64 -3.08 10.07
C LEU A 18 -16.28 -2.00 10.93
N THR A 19 -17.62 -1.88 10.89
CA THR A 19 -18.31 -0.73 11.50
C THR A 19 -18.50 -0.86 13.00
N ASP A 20 -18.81 -2.06 13.49
CA ASP A 20 -19.28 -2.27 14.87
C ASP A 20 -18.19 -2.85 15.77
N ASP A 21 -17.13 -3.43 15.18
CA ASP A 21 -15.99 -3.94 15.94
C ASP A 21 -14.71 -3.12 15.65
N ILE A 22 -14.14 -3.20 14.45
CA ILE A 22 -12.81 -2.64 14.14
C ILE A 22 -12.80 -1.11 14.30
N MET A 23 -13.69 -0.40 13.61
CA MET A 23 -13.73 1.06 13.67
C MET A 23 -14.14 1.54 15.07
N ALA A 24 -15.12 0.89 15.70
CA ALA A 24 -15.55 1.22 17.05
C ALA A 24 -14.42 1.06 18.08
N PHE A 25 -13.65 -0.04 18.00
CA PHE A 25 -12.48 -0.28 18.84
C PHE A 25 -11.43 0.82 18.70
N TRP A 26 -11.01 1.13 17.44
CA TRP A 26 -9.96 2.10 17.19
C TRP A 26 -10.37 3.53 17.50
N LEU A 27 -11.62 3.92 17.25
CA LEU A 27 -12.15 5.23 17.63
C LEU A 27 -12.18 5.40 19.16
N LYS A 28 -12.53 4.34 19.88
CA LYS A 28 -12.61 4.37 21.34
C LYS A 28 -11.24 4.40 22.00
N HIS A 29 -10.31 3.59 21.53
CA HIS A 29 -9.05 3.29 22.22
C HIS A 29 -7.81 3.86 21.52
N GLY A 30 -7.85 4.04 20.20
CA GLY A 30 -6.70 4.43 19.39
C GLY A 30 -6.50 5.92 19.24
N LEU A 31 -7.56 6.74 19.29
CA LEU A 31 -7.43 8.19 19.09
C LEU A 31 -6.71 8.87 20.27
N ASP A 32 -5.65 9.61 19.98
CA ASP A 32 -5.00 10.49 20.95
C ASP A 32 -5.75 11.83 21.04
N LYS A 33 -6.54 11.98 22.10
CA LYS A 33 -7.34 13.18 22.35
C LYS A 33 -6.51 14.38 22.82
N LYS A 34 -5.26 14.15 23.23
CA LYS A 34 -4.38 15.19 23.77
C LYS A 34 -3.53 15.83 22.68
N HIS A 35 -2.90 15.01 21.82
CA HIS A 35 -1.96 15.48 20.82
C HIS A 35 -2.48 15.30 19.39
N GLY A 36 -3.62 14.64 19.20
CA GLY A 36 -4.17 14.31 17.89
C GLY A 36 -3.55 13.06 17.25
N GLY A 37 -4.14 12.65 16.13
CA GLY A 37 -3.74 11.42 15.46
C GLY A 37 -4.18 10.15 16.19
N ILE A 38 -3.54 9.04 15.84
CA ILE A 38 -3.86 7.72 16.37
C ILE A 38 -2.62 7.03 16.94
N TYR A 39 -2.76 6.32 18.05
CA TYR A 39 -1.70 5.45 18.57
C TYR A 39 -1.50 4.24 17.63
N THR A 40 -0.24 3.81 17.48
CA THR A 40 0.10 2.70 16.59
C THR A 40 -0.10 1.35 17.27
N CYS A 41 0.17 1.26 18.57
CA CYS A 41 0.25 -0.01 19.31
C CYS A 41 -0.68 0.00 20.52
N LEU A 42 -1.70 -0.85 20.44
CA LEU A 42 -2.63 -1.12 21.54
C LEU A 42 -2.58 -2.59 21.94
N ASN A 43 -2.84 -2.87 23.20
CA ASN A 43 -3.12 -4.23 23.66
C ASN A 43 -4.52 -4.68 23.16
N ARG A 44 -4.77 -5.98 23.25
CA ARG A 44 -6.02 -6.59 22.79
C ARG A 44 -7.28 -6.04 23.50
N ASP A 45 -7.13 -5.58 24.75
CA ASP A 45 -8.21 -4.96 25.53
C ASP A 45 -8.38 -3.46 25.27
N GLY A 46 -7.56 -2.89 24.37
CA GLY A 46 -7.56 -1.47 24.03
C GLY A 46 -6.70 -0.61 24.94
N SER A 47 -6.01 -1.19 25.92
CA SER A 47 -5.04 -0.43 26.71
C SER A 47 -3.82 -0.07 25.87
N LEU A 48 -3.24 1.10 26.14
CA LEU A 48 -2.09 1.61 25.41
C LEU A 48 -0.85 0.77 25.69
N MET A 49 -0.21 0.26 24.65
CA MET A 49 1.02 -0.52 24.72
C MET A 49 2.26 0.36 24.53
N ASP A 50 2.19 1.31 23.60
CA ASP A 50 3.26 2.23 23.25
C ASP A 50 2.67 3.56 22.78
N THR A 51 3.30 4.67 23.18
CA THR A 51 2.86 6.03 22.81
C THR A 51 3.49 6.53 21.52
N THR A 52 4.51 5.87 20.96
CA THR A 52 5.10 6.26 19.69
C THR A 52 4.10 6.12 18.56
N LYS A 53 4.19 7.03 17.60
CA LYS A 53 3.30 7.10 16.44
C LYS A 53 4.05 6.85 15.15
N SER A 54 3.68 5.79 14.44
CA SER A 54 4.14 5.56 13.08
C SER A 54 3.40 6.48 12.11
N VAL A 55 4.13 7.27 11.33
CA VAL A 55 3.57 8.15 10.31
C VAL A 55 2.83 7.35 9.22
N TRP A 56 3.28 6.13 8.92
CA TRP A 56 2.58 5.23 8.02
C TRP A 56 1.16 4.93 8.48
N PHE A 57 0.98 4.66 9.77
CA PHE A 57 -0.33 4.32 10.33
C PHE A 57 -1.21 5.55 10.53
N GLN A 58 -0.63 6.75 10.74
CA GLN A 58 -1.41 7.99 10.67
C GLN A 58 -2.06 8.12 9.28
N GLY A 59 -1.26 7.96 8.21
CA GLY A 59 -1.76 8.02 6.84
C GLY A 59 -2.76 6.90 6.52
N ARG A 60 -2.46 5.65 6.89
CA ARG A 60 -3.34 4.52 6.62
C ARG A 60 -4.68 4.62 7.36
N PHE A 61 -4.66 4.97 8.65
CA PHE A 61 -5.91 5.14 9.39
C PHE A 61 -6.71 6.35 8.91
N GLY A 62 -6.03 7.47 8.64
CA GLY A 62 -6.66 8.64 8.03
C GLY A 62 -7.37 8.32 6.72
N PHE A 63 -6.72 7.53 5.86
CA PHE A 63 -7.33 7.03 4.62
C PHE A 63 -8.55 6.15 4.90
N ILE A 64 -8.42 5.11 5.73
CA ILE A 64 -9.50 4.15 5.99
C ILE A 64 -10.73 4.84 6.59
N ALA A 65 -10.54 5.75 7.52
CA ALA A 65 -11.64 6.49 8.15
C ALA A 65 -12.40 7.36 7.12
N ALA A 66 -11.69 8.10 6.26
CA ALA A 66 -12.30 8.87 5.18
C ALA A 66 -12.94 7.97 4.12
N TYR A 67 -12.30 6.86 3.76
CA TYR A 67 -12.83 5.90 2.79
C TYR A 67 -14.10 5.21 3.28
N ALA A 68 -14.13 4.80 4.54
CA ALA A 68 -15.34 4.26 5.17
C ALA A 68 -16.48 5.29 5.17
N TYR A 69 -16.17 6.55 5.49
CA TYR A 69 -17.14 7.65 5.36
C TYR A 69 -17.67 7.80 3.93
N ASN A 70 -16.81 7.71 2.92
CA ASN A 70 -17.22 7.86 1.53
C ASN A 70 -18.02 6.69 0.99
N CYS A 71 -17.65 5.44 1.36
CA CYS A 71 -18.14 4.24 0.69
C CYS A 71 -19.08 3.38 1.52
N ILE A 72 -19.06 3.50 2.86
CA ILE A 72 -19.82 2.63 3.75
C ILE A 72 -20.97 3.39 4.40
N GLU A 73 -20.66 4.43 5.19
CA GLU A 73 -21.65 5.22 5.93
C GLU A 73 -21.10 6.59 6.31
N LYS A 74 -21.94 7.63 6.22
CA LYS A 74 -21.58 9.02 6.55
C LYS A 74 -21.59 9.25 8.07
N ARG A 75 -20.61 8.69 8.80
CA ARG A 75 -20.45 8.92 10.24
C ARG A 75 -19.44 10.03 10.47
N GLN A 76 -19.87 11.12 11.09
CA GLN A 76 -19.03 12.30 11.34
C GLN A 76 -17.77 11.96 12.15
N GLU A 77 -17.86 11.02 13.10
CA GLU A 77 -16.74 10.56 13.91
C GLU A 77 -15.60 9.96 13.10
N TRP A 78 -15.91 9.32 11.95
CA TRP A 78 -14.88 8.79 11.03
C TRP A 78 -14.17 9.93 10.29
N LEU A 79 -14.93 10.93 9.86
CA LEU A 79 -14.37 12.10 9.19
C LEU A 79 -13.47 12.90 10.14
N ASP A 80 -13.90 13.07 11.40
CA ASP A 80 -13.13 13.75 12.44
C ASP A 80 -11.85 13.00 12.80
N ALA A 81 -11.90 11.67 12.87
CA ALA A 81 -10.74 10.82 13.10
C ALA A 81 -9.73 10.88 11.95
N SER A 82 -10.20 10.87 10.70
CA SER A 82 -9.37 11.08 9.52
C SER A 82 -8.67 12.44 9.58
N LYS A 83 -9.42 13.50 9.87
CA LYS A 83 -8.89 14.85 10.01
C LYS A 83 -7.82 14.94 11.09
N SER A 84 -8.08 14.33 12.26
CA SER A 84 -7.11 14.33 13.36
C SER A 84 -5.77 13.71 12.96
N CYS A 85 -5.78 12.59 12.22
CA CYS A 85 -4.56 11.97 11.71
C CYS A 85 -3.83 12.87 10.69
N ILE A 86 -4.57 13.48 9.77
CA ILE A 86 -3.99 14.35 8.74
C ILE A 86 -3.42 15.63 9.36
N ASP A 87 -4.13 16.25 10.30
CA ASP A 87 -3.65 17.44 11.01
C ASP A 87 -2.37 17.12 11.79
N PHE A 88 -2.30 15.97 12.46
CA PHE A 88 -1.10 15.51 13.15
C PHE A 88 0.07 15.32 12.17
N ILE A 89 -0.17 14.70 11.01
CA ILE A 89 0.87 14.56 9.97
C ILE A 89 1.39 15.93 9.52
N ILE A 90 0.49 16.85 9.21
CA ILE A 90 0.85 18.19 8.68
C ILE A 90 1.65 18.99 9.72
N GLN A 91 1.29 18.88 10.99
CA GLN A 91 1.89 19.69 12.06
C GLN A 91 3.22 19.14 12.56
N HIS A 92 3.39 17.79 12.56
CA HIS A 92 4.47 17.15 13.32
C HIS A 92 5.37 16.20 12.54
N CYS A 93 4.92 15.73 11.36
CA CYS A 93 5.59 14.58 10.75
C CYS A 93 6.54 14.92 9.60
N THR A 94 6.86 16.21 9.38
CA THR A 94 7.66 16.65 8.23
C THR A 94 8.91 17.40 8.71
N ASP A 95 10.05 17.12 8.09
CA ASP A 95 11.30 17.88 8.30
C ASP A 95 11.33 19.19 7.50
N ALA A 96 12.41 19.95 7.66
CA ALA A 96 12.60 21.24 6.98
C ALA A 96 12.72 21.14 5.44
N HIS A 97 12.93 19.93 4.90
CA HIS A 97 13.05 19.66 3.46
C HIS A 97 11.78 19.03 2.86
N GLY A 98 10.73 18.90 3.67
CA GLY A 98 9.46 18.32 3.26
C GLY A 98 9.41 16.78 3.32
N ARG A 99 10.49 16.10 3.81
CA ARG A 99 10.50 14.65 4.00
C ARG A 99 9.74 14.28 5.27
N MET A 100 9.00 13.20 5.19
CA MET A 100 8.24 12.71 6.35
C MET A 100 9.04 11.72 7.18
N TYR A 101 8.94 11.87 8.50
CA TYR A 101 9.47 10.90 9.44
C TYR A 101 8.75 9.57 9.31
N PHE A 102 9.39 8.49 9.74
CA PHE A 102 8.76 7.19 9.85
C PHE A 102 8.02 7.03 11.18
N GLU A 103 8.61 7.59 12.24
CA GLU A 103 8.13 7.45 13.61
C GLU A 103 8.43 8.71 14.41
N VAL A 104 7.46 9.09 15.25
CA VAL A 104 7.54 10.27 16.12
C VAL A 104 7.02 9.87 17.53
N THR A 105 7.32 10.67 18.56
CA THR A 105 6.70 10.55 19.88
C THR A 105 5.21 10.91 19.83
N GLU A 106 4.49 10.73 20.93
CA GLU A 106 3.06 11.06 21.00
C GLU A 106 2.78 12.55 20.71
N ASP A 107 3.68 13.45 21.07
CA ASP A 107 3.60 14.90 20.84
C ASP A 107 4.23 15.36 19.51
N GLY A 108 4.75 14.43 18.70
CA GLY A 108 5.29 14.70 17.39
C GLY A 108 6.79 14.96 17.33
N THR A 109 7.54 14.76 18.41
CA THR A 109 9.02 14.86 18.38
C THR A 109 9.59 13.74 17.48
N PRO A 110 10.46 14.04 16.50
CA PRO A 110 11.02 13.05 15.59
C PRO A 110 11.85 11.97 16.28
N LEU A 111 11.60 10.70 15.94
CA LEU A 111 12.35 9.55 16.44
C LEU A 111 13.13 8.84 15.34
N ARG A 112 12.50 8.68 14.17
CA ARG A 112 13.08 7.85 13.11
C ARG A 112 12.75 8.37 11.72
N MET A 113 13.75 8.40 10.85
CA MET A 113 13.63 8.63 9.41
C MET A 113 13.87 7.33 8.67
N ARG A 114 13.14 7.12 7.58
CA ARG A 114 13.42 6.06 6.60
C ARG A 114 13.85 6.68 5.27
N ARG A 115 14.69 5.95 4.52
CA ARG A 115 15.08 6.31 3.15
C ARG A 115 13.98 6.05 2.11
N TYR A 116 12.83 5.51 2.54
CA TYR A 116 11.68 5.23 1.68
C TYR A 116 10.71 6.41 1.71
N LEU A 117 9.93 6.55 0.63
CA LEU A 117 8.92 7.60 0.46
C LEU A 117 7.49 7.11 0.81
N PHE A 118 7.37 6.05 1.60
CA PHE A 118 6.06 5.47 1.90
C PHE A 118 5.24 6.30 2.88
N SER A 119 5.88 7.01 3.83
CA SER A 119 5.18 7.93 4.71
C SER A 119 4.47 9.01 3.90
N GLU A 120 5.18 9.57 2.94
CA GLU A 120 4.66 10.58 2.00
C GLU A 120 3.53 10.00 1.13
N CYS A 121 3.66 8.76 0.64
CA CYS A 121 2.61 8.09 -0.13
C CYS A 121 1.32 7.92 0.67
N PHE A 122 1.41 7.40 1.89
CA PHE A 122 0.23 7.19 2.74
C PHE A 122 -0.41 8.50 3.19
N ALA A 123 0.38 9.54 3.46
CA ALA A 123 -0.14 10.86 3.76
C ALA A 123 -0.90 11.45 2.56
N ALA A 124 -0.35 11.34 1.35
CA ALA A 124 -1.01 11.81 0.12
C ALA A 124 -2.33 11.07 -0.15
N ILE A 125 -2.36 9.74 0.06
CA ILE A 125 -3.58 8.93 -0.08
C ILE A 125 -4.65 9.36 0.94
N ALA A 126 -4.25 9.60 2.21
CA ALA A 126 -5.18 10.06 3.25
C ALA A 126 -5.75 11.43 2.94
N MET A 127 -4.91 12.39 2.56
CA MET A 127 -5.35 13.74 2.19
C MET A 127 -6.30 13.72 0.98
N SER A 128 -6.03 12.87 -0.02
CA SER A 128 -6.89 12.74 -1.19
C SER A 128 -8.27 12.21 -0.83
N GLU A 129 -8.35 11.16 -0.03
CA GLU A 129 -9.62 10.57 0.37
C GLU A 129 -10.41 11.49 1.29
N TYR A 130 -9.72 12.19 2.19
CA TYR A 130 -10.33 13.22 3.05
C TYR A 130 -10.87 14.39 2.24
N SER A 131 -10.16 14.82 1.19
CA SER A 131 -10.65 15.87 0.28
C SER A 131 -12.00 15.50 -0.35
N ILE A 132 -12.13 14.24 -0.79
CA ILE A 132 -13.40 13.72 -1.33
C ILE A 132 -14.49 13.71 -0.24
N ALA A 133 -14.15 13.27 0.97
CA ALA A 133 -15.08 13.15 2.08
C ALA A 133 -15.58 14.49 2.61
N SER A 134 -14.69 15.46 2.75
CA SER A 134 -15.01 16.80 3.31
C SER A 134 -15.48 17.80 2.25
N GLY A 135 -15.16 17.59 0.97
CA GLY A 135 -15.34 18.56 -0.10
C GLY A 135 -14.27 19.67 -0.13
N ASP A 136 -13.31 19.66 0.79
CA ASP A 136 -12.22 20.65 0.83
C ASP A 136 -11.09 20.26 -0.12
N LYS A 137 -11.02 20.94 -1.26
CA LYS A 137 -10.05 20.68 -2.33
C LYS A 137 -8.60 21.01 -1.93
N SER A 138 -8.38 21.79 -0.90
CA SER A 138 -7.02 22.16 -0.47
C SER A 138 -6.21 20.92 -0.04
N TYR A 139 -6.88 19.88 0.47
CA TYR A 139 -6.22 18.61 0.79
C TYR A 139 -5.81 17.81 -0.44
N ALA A 140 -6.58 17.85 -1.52
CA ALA A 140 -6.19 17.22 -2.79
C ALA A 140 -5.00 17.96 -3.43
N GLU A 141 -4.96 19.29 -3.34
CA GLU A 141 -3.84 20.10 -3.81
C GLU A 141 -2.57 19.78 -3.02
N ARG A 142 -2.64 19.70 -1.69
CA ARG A 142 -1.52 19.26 -0.83
C ARG A 142 -1.05 17.84 -1.15
N ALA A 143 -1.97 16.92 -1.40
CA ALA A 143 -1.64 15.56 -1.81
C ALA A 143 -0.86 15.55 -3.14
N LEU A 144 -1.27 16.37 -4.11
CA LEU A 144 -0.59 16.52 -5.39
C LEU A 144 0.80 17.15 -5.23
N GLU A 145 0.96 18.18 -4.39
CA GLU A 145 2.26 18.76 -4.08
C GLU A 145 3.20 17.74 -3.44
N LEU A 146 2.69 16.97 -2.48
CA LEU A 146 3.45 15.91 -1.84
C LEU A 146 3.84 14.80 -2.84
N PHE A 147 2.96 14.47 -3.78
CA PHE A 147 3.26 13.52 -4.84
C PHE A 147 4.37 14.03 -5.78
N ARG A 148 4.36 15.31 -6.13
CA ARG A 148 5.44 15.93 -6.89
C ARG A 148 6.77 15.89 -6.13
N LEU A 149 6.74 16.09 -4.82
CA LEU A 149 7.91 15.92 -3.96
C LEU A 149 8.43 14.47 -3.98
N ILE A 150 7.54 13.48 -3.87
CA ILE A 150 7.90 12.06 -4.00
C ILE A 150 8.62 11.80 -5.32
N LEU A 151 8.07 12.30 -6.44
CA LEU A 151 8.68 12.12 -7.76
C LEU A 151 10.02 12.86 -7.88
N HIS A 152 10.14 14.04 -7.28
CA HIS A 152 11.41 14.78 -7.24
C HIS A 152 12.50 13.96 -6.53
N TYR A 153 12.21 13.41 -5.36
CA TYR A 153 13.16 12.57 -4.62
C TYR A 153 13.46 11.24 -5.35
N LYS A 154 12.45 10.61 -5.95
CA LYS A 154 12.65 9.38 -6.76
C LYS A 154 13.59 9.60 -7.94
N ASN A 155 13.43 10.73 -8.64
CA ASN A 155 14.07 10.97 -9.93
C ASN A 155 15.39 11.75 -9.83
N THR A 156 15.75 12.28 -8.65
CA THR A 156 16.98 13.04 -8.46
C THR A 156 18.01 12.21 -7.72
N HIS A 157 19.05 11.81 -8.44
CA HIS A 157 20.13 11.01 -7.87
C HIS A 157 20.80 11.73 -6.67
N GLY A 158 20.99 11.01 -5.59
CA GLY A 158 21.69 11.49 -4.40
C GLY A 158 20.84 12.26 -3.38
N LEU A 159 19.56 12.55 -3.66
CA LEU A 159 18.66 13.15 -2.68
C LEU A 159 18.20 12.17 -1.59
N LEU A 160 17.97 10.90 -1.95
CA LEU A 160 17.69 9.85 -0.99
C LEU A 160 18.97 9.10 -0.65
N GLU A 161 19.15 8.78 0.62
CA GLU A 161 20.20 7.87 1.05
C GLU A 161 20.03 6.51 0.37
N PRO A 162 21.05 5.98 -0.30
CA PRO A 162 20.92 4.72 -1.02
C PRO A 162 20.76 3.54 -0.05
N LYS A 163 19.94 2.56 -0.41
CA LYS A 163 19.84 1.29 0.32
C LYS A 163 21.14 0.48 0.22
N TYR A 164 21.80 0.58 -0.91
CA TYR A 164 23.05 -0.11 -1.21
C TYR A 164 24.15 0.88 -1.59
N LEU A 165 25.39 0.50 -1.39
CA LEU A 165 26.55 1.28 -1.83
C LEU A 165 26.61 1.33 -3.36
N PRO A 166 27.31 2.33 -3.96
CA PRO A 166 27.41 2.47 -5.41
C PRO A 166 28.03 1.27 -6.14
N SER A 167 28.71 0.39 -5.41
CA SER A 167 29.24 -0.89 -5.95
C SER A 167 28.14 -1.90 -6.31
N LEU A 168 26.92 -1.76 -5.76
CA LEU A 168 25.78 -2.59 -6.10
C LEU A 168 24.73 -1.74 -6.83
N GLN A 169 24.73 -1.84 -8.16
CA GLN A 169 23.82 -1.11 -9.04
C GLN A 169 22.50 -1.88 -9.17
N CYS A 170 21.48 -1.47 -8.42
CA CYS A 170 20.18 -2.15 -8.42
C CYS A 170 19.03 -1.18 -8.12
N GLN A 171 17.82 -1.63 -8.44
CA GLN A 171 16.57 -0.95 -8.12
C GLN A 171 15.55 -1.93 -7.52
N GLY A 172 14.59 -1.39 -6.75
CA GLY A 172 13.57 -2.16 -6.05
C GLY A 172 12.18 -1.93 -6.59
N HIS A 173 11.37 -2.99 -6.56
CA HIS A 173 9.99 -3.02 -7.06
C HIS A 173 9.01 -2.15 -6.26
N SER A 174 9.16 -2.11 -4.94
CA SER A 174 8.14 -1.60 -4.02
C SER A 174 7.72 -0.15 -4.27
N LEU A 175 8.66 0.74 -4.68
CA LEU A 175 8.30 2.13 -4.99
C LEU A 175 7.51 2.24 -6.29
N THR A 176 7.87 1.48 -7.31
CA THR A 176 7.13 1.43 -8.60
C THR A 176 5.69 0.96 -8.36
N MET A 177 5.51 -0.06 -7.54
CA MET A 177 4.20 -0.58 -7.14
C MET A 177 3.34 0.47 -6.42
N ILE A 178 3.83 1.07 -5.33
CA ILE A 178 3.03 1.98 -4.52
C ILE A 178 2.64 3.26 -5.28
N LEU A 179 3.45 3.70 -6.26
CA LEU A 179 3.13 4.86 -7.09
C LEU A 179 1.91 4.65 -7.99
N ILE A 180 1.63 3.41 -8.41
CA ILE A 180 0.40 3.09 -9.16
C ILE A 180 -0.82 3.41 -8.30
N ASN A 181 -0.83 2.96 -7.06
CA ASN A 181 -1.94 3.20 -6.15
C ASN A 181 -2.00 4.66 -5.70
N THR A 182 -0.89 5.25 -5.27
CA THR A 182 -0.83 6.64 -4.79
C THR A 182 -1.34 7.62 -5.85
N ALA A 183 -0.83 7.53 -7.08
CA ALA A 183 -1.29 8.37 -8.18
C ALA A 183 -2.78 8.17 -8.49
N SER A 184 -3.27 6.93 -8.37
CA SER A 184 -4.67 6.61 -8.61
C SER A 184 -5.61 7.22 -7.57
N ARG A 185 -5.23 7.19 -6.30
CA ARG A 185 -6.02 7.76 -5.20
C ARG A 185 -6.05 9.29 -5.28
N ILE A 186 -4.91 9.92 -5.60
CA ILE A 186 -4.86 11.37 -5.81
C ILE A 186 -5.72 11.76 -7.00
N ARG A 187 -5.65 11.00 -8.11
CA ARG A 187 -6.44 11.27 -9.32
C ARG A 187 -7.95 11.22 -9.07
N ALA A 188 -8.41 10.41 -8.13
CA ALA A 188 -9.82 10.37 -7.75
C ALA A 188 -10.30 11.69 -7.09
N ALA A 189 -9.40 12.42 -6.44
CA ALA A 189 -9.69 13.70 -5.78
C ALA A 189 -9.41 14.91 -6.68
N ILE A 190 -8.33 14.84 -7.47
CA ILE A 190 -7.91 15.89 -8.41
C ILE A 190 -7.31 15.26 -9.67
N ASP A 191 -8.02 15.37 -10.79
CA ASP A 191 -7.60 14.74 -12.05
C ASP A 191 -6.64 15.66 -12.81
N THR A 192 -5.38 15.22 -12.92
CA THR A 192 -4.35 15.92 -13.70
C THR A 192 -3.63 14.92 -14.61
N PRO A 193 -3.17 15.36 -15.82
CA PRO A 193 -2.47 14.48 -16.76
C PRO A 193 -1.24 13.79 -16.16
N GLU A 194 -0.47 14.48 -15.32
CA GLU A 194 0.75 13.97 -14.70
C GLU A 194 0.53 12.70 -13.86
N LEU A 195 -0.66 12.56 -13.24
CA LEU A 195 -1.00 11.38 -12.45
C LEU A 195 -1.25 10.17 -13.36
N THR A 196 -1.95 10.36 -14.48
CA THR A 196 -2.17 9.32 -15.49
C THR A 196 -0.84 8.90 -16.11
N GLU A 197 0.00 9.86 -16.50
CA GLU A 197 1.33 9.60 -17.04
C GLU A 197 2.21 8.82 -16.07
N GLN A 198 2.16 9.13 -14.78
CA GLN A 198 2.92 8.39 -13.78
C GLN A 198 2.40 6.96 -13.60
N ILE A 199 1.08 6.74 -13.61
CA ILE A 199 0.51 5.38 -13.57
C ILE A 199 1.03 4.57 -14.76
N ASP A 200 0.94 5.12 -15.97
CA ASP A 200 1.38 4.43 -17.19
C ASP A 200 2.88 4.18 -17.20
N ARG A 201 3.69 5.13 -16.69
CA ARG A 201 5.12 4.97 -16.50
C ARG A 201 5.42 3.83 -15.52
N SER A 202 4.76 3.78 -14.37
CA SER A 202 4.98 2.74 -13.37
C SER A 202 4.57 1.36 -13.90
N LEU A 203 3.47 1.26 -14.65
CA LEU A 203 3.05 0.02 -15.32
C LEU A 203 4.10 -0.45 -16.34
N LYS A 204 4.69 0.48 -17.08
CA LYS A 204 5.77 0.17 -18.03
C LYS A 204 7.07 -0.23 -17.33
N GLU A 205 7.47 0.49 -16.27
CA GLU A 205 8.65 0.15 -15.44
C GLU A 205 8.51 -1.26 -14.86
N LEU A 206 7.32 -1.60 -14.32
CA LEU A 206 7.04 -2.92 -13.80
C LEU A 206 7.25 -4.02 -14.84
N GLN A 207 6.67 -3.86 -16.03
CA GLN A 207 6.76 -4.84 -17.11
C GLN A 207 8.18 -4.95 -17.68
N THR A 208 8.91 -3.84 -17.73
CA THR A 208 10.24 -3.79 -18.36
C THR A 208 11.33 -4.29 -17.44
N TYR A 209 11.23 -4.02 -16.13
CA TYR A 209 12.33 -4.24 -15.20
C TYR A 209 12.08 -5.40 -14.23
N PHE A 210 10.86 -5.56 -13.72
CA PHE A 210 10.59 -6.45 -12.60
C PHE A 210 9.88 -7.75 -12.99
N LEU A 211 9.24 -7.79 -14.16
CA LEU A 211 8.52 -8.97 -14.64
C LEU A 211 9.50 -9.93 -15.34
N HIS A 212 9.76 -11.08 -14.73
CA HIS A 212 10.70 -12.10 -15.22
C HIS A 212 9.98 -13.38 -15.63
N PRO A 213 9.59 -13.53 -16.92
CA PRO A 213 8.82 -14.68 -17.42
C PRO A 213 9.54 -16.03 -17.26
N GLU A 214 10.87 -16.01 -17.29
CA GLU A 214 11.72 -17.22 -17.12
C GLU A 214 11.56 -17.85 -15.74
N PHE A 215 11.28 -17.05 -14.72
CA PHE A 215 10.99 -17.51 -13.37
C PHE A 215 9.49 -17.50 -13.05
N LYS A 216 8.65 -17.00 -13.95
CA LYS A 216 7.23 -16.71 -13.67
C LYS A 216 7.08 -15.90 -12.39
N ALA A 217 7.79 -14.78 -12.30
CA ALA A 217 7.86 -13.97 -11.09
C ALA A 217 7.97 -12.47 -11.38
N VAL A 218 7.57 -11.68 -10.39
CA VAL A 218 7.99 -10.29 -10.22
C VAL A 218 9.07 -10.28 -9.15
N LEU A 219 10.29 -9.83 -9.49
CA LEU A 219 11.40 -9.82 -8.56
C LEU A 219 11.44 -8.52 -7.75
N GLU A 220 11.75 -8.63 -6.46
CA GLU A 220 11.85 -7.48 -5.54
C GLU A 220 13.02 -6.56 -5.84
N THR A 221 14.11 -7.10 -6.37
CA THR A 221 15.34 -6.35 -6.66
C THR A 221 15.95 -6.84 -7.97
N VAL A 222 16.25 -5.90 -8.85
CA VAL A 222 16.85 -6.16 -10.16
C VAL A 222 17.98 -5.16 -10.42
N GLY A 223 18.82 -5.41 -11.42
CA GLY A 223 19.77 -4.43 -11.91
C GLY A 223 19.09 -3.15 -12.40
N LEU A 224 19.86 -2.10 -12.67
CA LEU A 224 19.31 -0.78 -13.05
C LEU A 224 18.45 -0.80 -14.33
N HIS A 225 18.70 -1.76 -15.23
CA HIS A 225 17.96 -1.92 -16.47
C HIS A 225 17.08 -3.19 -16.48
N GLY A 226 16.80 -3.75 -15.30
CA GLY A 226 15.99 -4.96 -15.15
C GLY A 226 16.78 -6.26 -15.24
N GLU A 227 18.12 -6.22 -15.22
CA GLU A 227 18.94 -7.42 -15.28
C GLU A 227 18.71 -8.32 -14.07
N PHE A 228 18.57 -9.61 -14.31
CA PHE A 228 18.52 -10.60 -13.26
C PHE A 228 19.85 -10.63 -12.48
N MET A 229 19.75 -10.53 -11.17
CA MET A 229 20.90 -10.59 -10.28
C MET A 229 20.91 -11.95 -9.56
N ASP A 230 21.86 -12.81 -9.85
CA ASP A 230 21.98 -14.12 -9.20
C ASP A 230 22.61 -14.01 -7.80
N THR A 231 21.92 -13.29 -6.94
CA THR A 231 22.24 -13.07 -5.52
C THR A 231 21.01 -13.34 -4.67
N CYS A 232 21.17 -13.55 -3.37
CA CYS A 232 20.02 -13.75 -2.48
C CYS A 232 18.97 -12.62 -2.60
N ASN A 233 19.41 -11.36 -2.71
CA ASN A 233 18.52 -10.23 -2.91
C ASN A 233 17.83 -10.22 -4.28
N GLY A 234 18.58 -10.51 -5.35
CA GLY A 234 18.05 -10.47 -6.71
C GLY A 234 17.16 -11.66 -7.06
N ARG A 235 17.27 -12.77 -6.33
CA ARG A 235 16.38 -13.93 -6.48
C ARG A 235 15.11 -13.83 -5.66
N MET A 236 14.99 -12.82 -4.80
CA MET A 236 13.89 -12.70 -3.85
C MET A 236 12.57 -12.33 -4.55
N ILE A 237 11.55 -13.10 -4.25
CA ILE A 237 10.14 -12.84 -4.55
C ILE A 237 9.44 -12.52 -3.23
N ASN A 238 8.65 -11.46 -3.21
CA ASN A 238 7.68 -11.21 -2.15
C ASN A 238 6.28 -11.49 -2.69
N PRO A 239 5.70 -12.67 -2.44
CA PRO A 239 4.38 -13.02 -2.97
C PRO A 239 3.29 -12.01 -2.61
N GLY A 240 3.33 -11.46 -1.39
CA GLY A 240 2.39 -10.45 -0.94
C GLY A 240 2.44 -9.17 -1.78
N HIS A 241 3.63 -8.60 -2.00
CA HIS A 241 3.80 -7.43 -2.88
C HIS A 241 3.40 -7.72 -4.33
N CYS A 242 3.69 -8.92 -4.83
CA CYS A 242 3.32 -9.30 -6.18
C CYS A 242 1.79 -9.40 -6.33
N ILE A 243 1.11 -9.99 -5.34
CA ILE A 243 -0.35 -10.07 -5.26
C ILE A 243 -0.96 -8.66 -5.14
N GLU A 244 -0.42 -7.81 -4.28
CA GLU A 244 -0.84 -6.41 -4.15
C GLU A 244 -0.69 -5.66 -5.49
N THR A 245 0.43 -5.83 -6.17
CA THR A 245 0.66 -5.29 -7.52
C THR A 245 -0.40 -5.79 -8.50
N SER A 246 -0.77 -7.06 -8.45
CA SER A 246 -1.74 -7.64 -9.38
C SER A 246 -3.10 -6.95 -9.28
N TRP A 247 -3.60 -6.72 -8.06
CA TRP A 247 -4.90 -6.07 -7.93
C TRP A 247 -4.83 -4.55 -8.15
N PHE A 248 -3.70 -3.87 -7.93
CA PHE A 248 -3.53 -2.49 -8.40
C PHE A 248 -3.70 -2.40 -9.91
N ILE A 249 -3.14 -3.36 -10.66
CA ILE A 249 -3.28 -3.43 -12.11
C ILE A 249 -4.73 -3.76 -12.51
N LEU A 250 -5.36 -4.74 -11.87
CA LEU A 250 -6.75 -5.11 -12.12
C LEU A 250 -7.72 -3.98 -11.80
N GLU A 251 -7.46 -3.20 -10.76
CA GLU A 251 -8.22 -1.99 -10.48
C GLU A 251 -8.09 -0.96 -11.62
N LYS A 252 -6.88 -0.79 -12.18
CA LYS A 252 -6.68 0.07 -13.35
C LYS A 252 -7.38 -0.48 -14.58
N ALA A 253 -7.31 -1.79 -14.81
CA ALA A 253 -8.06 -2.45 -15.89
C ALA A 253 -9.56 -2.16 -15.78
N ARG A 254 -10.14 -2.31 -14.59
CA ARG A 254 -11.54 -2.00 -14.30
C ARG A 254 -11.88 -0.54 -14.55
N GLN A 255 -11.05 0.39 -14.10
CA GLN A 255 -11.25 1.83 -14.31
C GLN A 255 -11.20 2.24 -15.80
N ARG A 256 -10.52 1.44 -16.65
CA ARG A 256 -10.42 1.59 -18.10
C ARG A 256 -11.40 0.67 -18.86
N GLY A 257 -12.50 0.24 -18.21
CA GLY A 257 -13.52 -0.62 -18.82
C GLY A 257 -13.09 -2.06 -19.02
N TRP A 258 -12.30 -2.59 -18.12
CA TRP A 258 -11.67 -3.91 -18.19
C TRP A 258 -10.73 -4.03 -19.40
N ASP A 259 -9.80 -3.09 -19.50
CA ASP A 259 -8.75 -3.12 -20.52
C ASP A 259 -8.10 -4.51 -20.59
N LYS A 260 -8.06 -5.09 -21.78
CA LYS A 260 -7.68 -6.49 -21.99
C LYS A 260 -6.23 -6.77 -21.65
N GLU A 261 -5.32 -5.84 -21.98
CA GLU A 261 -3.88 -6.02 -21.72
C GLU A 261 -3.56 -5.92 -20.24
N LEU A 262 -4.14 -4.94 -19.55
CA LEU A 262 -4.00 -4.78 -18.11
C LEU A 262 -4.66 -5.93 -17.35
N THR A 263 -5.84 -6.39 -17.79
CA THR A 263 -6.51 -7.56 -17.19
C THR A 263 -5.62 -8.80 -17.31
N ALA A 264 -5.11 -9.08 -18.50
CA ALA A 264 -4.22 -10.22 -18.72
C ALA A 264 -2.93 -10.13 -17.89
N LEU A 265 -2.35 -8.92 -17.77
CA LEU A 265 -1.16 -8.68 -16.96
C LEU A 265 -1.44 -8.91 -15.47
N GLY A 266 -2.51 -8.34 -14.93
CA GLY A 266 -2.88 -8.51 -13.52
C GLY A 266 -3.14 -9.96 -13.16
N LEU A 267 -3.93 -10.68 -13.97
CA LEU A 267 -4.19 -12.11 -13.77
C LEU A 267 -2.92 -12.97 -13.89
N LYS A 268 -2.03 -12.65 -14.83
CA LYS A 268 -0.74 -13.34 -14.97
C LYS A 268 0.10 -13.20 -13.69
N ILE A 269 0.25 -11.98 -13.18
CA ILE A 269 1.01 -11.72 -11.95
C ILE A 269 0.37 -12.43 -10.77
N LEU A 270 -0.97 -12.39 -10.63
CA LEU A 270 -1.68 -13.08 -9.56
C LEU A 270 -1.42 -14.58 -9.58
N ASN A 271 -1.56 -15.22 -10.75
CA ASN A 271 -1.35 -16.67 -10.88
C ASN A 271 0.11 -17.05 -10.56
N TRP A 272 1.08 -16.30 -11.06
CA TRP A 272 2.49 -16.54 -10.74
C TRP A 272 2.79 -16.38 -9.25
N SER A 273 2.22 -15.34 -8.64
CA SER A 273 2.40 -15.06 -7.21
C SER A 273 1.75 -16.10 -6.32
N TRP A 274 0.59 -16.63 -6.75
CA TRP A 274 -0.07 -17.75 -6.10
C TRP A 274 0.78 -19.02 -6.15
N ASP A 275 1.33 -19.36 -7.34
CA ASP A 275 2.16 -20.55 -7.51
C ASP A 275 3.42 -20.51 -6.63
N TRP A 276 4.01 -19.32 -6.43
CA TRP A 276 5.16 -19.13 -5.57
C TRP A 276 4.82 -19.03 -4.09
N GLY A 277 3.74 -18.36 -3.75
CA GLY A 277 3.46 -17.94 -2.38
C GLY A 277 2.55 -18.86 -1.61
N TRP A 278 1.71 -19.69 -2.26
CA TRP A 278 0.76 -20.54 -1.57
C TRP A 278 1.44 -21.73 -0.90
N ASP A 279 1.34 -21.80 0.43
CA ASP A 279 1.77 -22.97 1.19
C ASP A 279 0.80 -24.14 0.97
N LYS A 280 1.30 -25.19 0.31
CA LYS A 280 0.47 -26.36 -0.08
C LYS A 280 0.13 -27.28 1.10
N ASP A 281 0.95 -27.24 2.16
CA ASP A 281 0.78 -28.12 3.30
C ASP A 281 -0.13 -27.51 4.37
N PHE A 282 0.02 -26.21 4.63
CA PHE A 282 -0.68 -25.53 5.73
C PHE A 282 -1.61 -24.40 5.27
N GLY A 283 -1.66 -24.11 3.97
CA GLY A 283 -2.43 -22.99 3.41
C GLY A 283 -1.86 -21.62 3.76
N GLY A 284 -2.35 -20.59 3.07
CA GLY A 284 -1.93 -19.20 3.24
C GLY A 284 -0.69 -18.82 2.42
N ILE A 285 -0.45 -17.52 2.33
CA ILE A 285 0.65 -16.94 1.56
C ILE A 285 1.86 -16.73 2.47
N ILE A 286 3.01 -17.29 2.08
CA ILE A 286 4.29 -17.12 2.78
C ILE A 286 4.92 -15.77 2.46
N ASN A 287 5.88 -15.36 3.29
CA ASN A 287 6.45 -14.02 3.23
C ASN A 287 7.41 -13.81 2.04
N PHE A 288 8.40 -14.70 1.87
CA PHE A 288 9.39 -14.61 0.81
C PHE A 288 9.71 -15.96 0.18
N CYS A 289 10.07 -15.94 -1.12
CA CYS A 289 10.59 -17.09 -1.86
C CYS A 289 11.87 -16.69 -2.59
N ASP A 290 12.67 -17.69 -2.93
CA ASP A 290 13.80 -17.56 -3.87
C ASP A 290 13.38 -18.14 -5.23
N CYS A 291 13.57 -17.40 -6.32
CA CYS A 291 13.11 -17.81 -7.66
C CYS A 291 13.86 -19.05 -8.22
N LYS A 292 14.87 -19.52 -7.54
CA LYS A 292 15.58 -20.78 -7.81
C LYS A 292 15.30 -21.86 -6.77
N ASN A 293 14.30 -21.66 -5.89
CA ASN A 293 13.98 -22.55 -4.77
C ASN A 293 15.15 -22.78 -3.80
N LEU A 294 16.01 -21.78 -3.65
CA LEU A 294 17.06 -21.78 -2.64
C LEU A 294 16.54 -21.14 -1.34
N PRO A 295 17.18 -21.36 -0.19
CA PRO A 295 16.83 -20.64 1.02
C PRO A 295 16.97 -19.14 0.82
N SER A 296 15.93 -18.37 1.23
CA SER A 296 16.02 -16.92 1.28
C SER A 296 16.95 -16.49 2.42
N GLN A 297 17.57 -15.33 2.27
CA GLN A 297 18.35 -14.74 3.37
C GLN A 297 17.47 -14.19 4.48
N ASP A 298 16.17 -14.03 4.25
CA ASP A 298 15.22 -13.59 5.25
C ASP A 298 14.73 -14.80 6.06
N TYR A 299 15.02 -14.81 7.35
CA TYR A 299 14.65 -15.91 8.24
C TYR A 299 13.13 -15.99 8.54
N SER A 300 12.36 -14.99 8.13
CA SER A 300 10.88 -15.00 8.18
C SER A 300 10.25 -15.47 6.87
N GLN A 301 11.02 -16.08 5.96
CA GLN A 301 10.59 -16.44 4.61
C GLN A 301 9.29 -17.26 4.55
N ASP A 302 9.14 -18.23 5.44
CA ASP A 302 8.00 -19.16 5.54
C ASP A 302 6.90 -18.71 6.50
N MET A 303 7.08 -17.55 7.15
CA MET A 303 6.05 -16.97 8.02
C MET A 303 4.87 -16.41 7.22
N LYS A 304 3.69 -16.48 7.82
CA LYS A 304 2.45 -15.96 7.25
C LYS A 304 2.01 -14.72 8.00
N PHE A 305 2.31 -13.56 7.42
CA PHE A 305 1.81 -12.28 7.95
C PHE A 305 0.35 -12.08 7.53
N TRP A 306 -0.39 -11.27 8.30
CA TRP A 306 -1.80 -10.99 8.04
C TRP A 306 -2.03 -10.24 6.72
N TRP A 307 -1.14 -9.30 6.35
CA TRP A 307 -1.33 -8.44 5.20
C TRP A 307 -1.29 -9.18 3.84
N PRO A 308 -0.40 -10.15 3.56
CA PRO A 308 -0.47 -10.89 2.31
C PRO A 308 -1.77 -11.68 2.13
N GLN A 309 -2.38 -12.14 3.24
CA GLN A 309 -3.65 -12.86 3.20
C GLN A 309 -4.79 -11.91 2.79
N THR A 310 -4.83 -10.69 3.35
CA THR A 310 -5.85 -9.70 3.01
C THR A 310 -5.69 -9.18 1.57
N GLU A 311 -4.45 -8.93 1.12
CA GLU A 311 -4.18 -8.57 -0.28
C GLU A 311 -4.63 -9.68 -1.25
N THR A 312 -4.45 -10.94 -0.87
CA THR A 312 -4.91 -12.09 -1.66
C THR A 312 -6.43 -12.10 -1.82
N ILE A 313 -7.19 -11.86 -0.75
CA ILE A 313 -8.65 -11.78 -0.81
C ILE A 313 -9.09 -10.68 -1.80
N ILE A 314 -8.46 -9.51 -1.72
CA ILE A 314 -8.76 -8.39 -2.62
C ILE A 314 -8.43 -8.76 -4.07
N ALA A 315 -7.25 -9.33 -4.32
CA ALA A 315 -6.82 -9.71 -5.66
C ALA A 315 -7.73 -10.76 -6.29
N MET A 316 -8.14 -11.79 -5.53
CA MET A 316 -9.07 -12.83 -5.99
C MET A 316 -10.45 -12.25 -6.30
N LEU A 317 -10.96 -11.29 -5.51
CA LEU A 317 -12.21 -10.60 -5.82
C LEU A 317 -12.12 -9.80 -7.13
N TYR A 318 -11.02 -9.10 -7.37
CA TYR A 318 -10.80 -8.41 -8.66
C TYR A 318 -10.69 -9.39 -9.83
N ALA A 319 -10.01 -10.54 -9.64
CA ALA A 319 -9.92 -11.59 -10.66
C ALA A 319 -11.30 -12.17 -11.00
N TYR A 320 -12.11 -12.47 -9.97
CA TYR A 320 -13.50 -12.92 -10.16
C TYR A 320 -14.34 -11.88 -10.93
N LEU A 321 -14.22 -10.59 -10.57
CA LEU A 321 -14.94 -9.53 -11.26
C LEU A 321 -14.50 -9.35 -12.72
N ALA A 322 -13.25 -9.68 -13.04
CA ALA A 322 -12.69 -9.58 -14.37
C ALA A 322 -13.08 -10.76 -15.29
N THR A 323 -13.18 -11.97 -14.72
CA THR A 323 -13.31 -13.23 -15.49
C THR A 323 -14.67 -13.90 -15.31
N GLY A 324 -15.31 -13.71 -14.16
CA GLY A 324 -16.47 -14.49 -13.75
C GLY A 324 -16.14 -15.94 -13.34
N GLU A 325 -14.84 -16.30 -13.30
CA GLU A 325 -14.39 -17.63 -12.88
C GLU A 325 -14.34 -17.74 -11.36
N GLU A 326 -14.81 -18.91 -10.83
CA GLU A 326 -14.86 -19.21 -9.39
C GLU A 326 -13.54 -19.75 -8.83
#